data_357acda376bd04489330157167016407
#
_entry.id   357acda376bd04489330157167016407
#
_cell.length_a   1.000
_cell.length_b   1.000
_cell.length_c   1.000
_cell.angle_alpha   90.00
_cell.angle_beta   90.00
_cell.angle_gamma   90.00
#
_symmetry.space_group_name_H-M   'P 1'
#
loop_
_entity.id
_entity.type
_entity.pdbx_description
1 polymer ?
#
loop_
_entity_poly.entity_id
_entity_poly.type
_entity_poly.pdbx_seq_one_letter_code
_entity_poly.pdbx_strand_id
1 'polypeptide(L)'
;MDKQTASSLQRPEIRYLLILGCTVRGDQPTQLLQTRIDRAAQYLKLHPQTIAVASGGCFRAGQQTSEAAVIQKGLCAKGIAPERILIEDQARSTAENFTLCKHLLESREGWDETETIAFVTNDFHVARCLKIACQNRLHVV
;
A
#
# COMPACT_ATOMS: atom_id res chain seq x y z
N MET A 1 3.37 -25.33 22.59
CA MET A 1 3.42 -24.13 21.79
C MET A 1 4.42 -23.18 22.39
N ASP A 2 5.29 -22.67 21.60
CA ASP A 2 6.33 -21.77 22.09
C ASP A 2 5.79 -20.36 22.31
N LYS A 3 6.62 -19.58 22.98
CA LYS A 3 6.31 -18.20 23.34
C LYS A 3 6.12 -17.30 22.12
N GLN A 4 6.87 -17.55 21.06
CA GLN A 4 6.81 -16.77 19.84
C GLN A 4 5.46 -16.97 19.13
N THR A 5 4.98 -18.19 19.07
CA THR A 5 3.69 -18.50 18.46
C THR A 5 2.57 -17.81 19.24
N ALA A 6 2.62 -17.85 20.55
CA ALA A 6 1.63 -17.16 21.39
C ALA A 6 1.65 -15.66 21.14
N SER A 7 2.84 -15.08 21.04
CA SER A 7 3.00 -13.64 20.73
C SER A 7 2.42 -13.30 19.35
N SER A 8 2.66 -14.13 18.35
CA SER A 8 2.10 -13.93 17.01
C SER A 8 0.58 -13.95 17.02
N LEU A 9 -0.01 -14.84 17.78
CA LEU A 9 -1.46 -14.93 17.90
C LEU A 9 -2.08 -13.73 18.59
N GLN A 10 -1.31 -13.04 19.42
CA GLN A 10 -1.78 -11.85 20.14
C GLN A 10 -1.68 -10.57 19.32
N ARG A 11 -0.93 -10.58 18.22
CA ARG A 11 -0.80 -9.41 17.34
C ARG A 11 -2.03 -9.31 16.44
N PRO A 12 -2.66 -8.13 16.36
CA PRO A 12 -3.71 -7.94 15.36
C PRO A 12 -3.11 -8.15 13.98
N GLU A 13 -3.80 -8.89 13.13
CA GLU A 13 -3.41 -9.01 11.75
C GLU A 13 -3.60 -7.67 11.05
N ILE A 14 -2.62 -7.27 10.23
CA ILE A 14 -2.74 -6.05 9.43
C ILE A 14 -3.77 -6.30 8.34
N ARG A 15 -4.82 -5.51 8.35
CA ARG A 15 -5.91 -5.66 7.41
C ARG A 15 -5.63 -5.00 6.07
N TYR A 16 -4.93 -3.87 6.10
CA TYR A 16 -4.63 -3.09 4.89
C TYR A 16 -3.15 -2.80 4.77
N LEU A 17 -2.62 -3.01 3.57
CA LEU A 17 -1.25 -2.68 3.21
C LEU A 17 -1.29 -1.64 2.10
N LEU A 18 -0.80 -0.43 2.36
CA LEU A 18 -0.68 0.62 1.38
C LEU A 18 0.62 0.48 0.61
N ILE A 19 0.53 0.40 -0.71
CA ILE A 19 1.71 0.41 -1.58
C ILE A 19 1.77 1.78 -2.23
N LEU A 20 2.75 2.59 -1.80
CA LEU A 20 2.88 3.97 -2.24
C LEU A 20 3.58 4.00 -3.59
N GLY A 21 2.94 4.65 -4.56
CA GLY A 21 3.49 4.79 -5.89
C GLY A 21 4.68 5.73 -5.95
N CYS A 22 5.43 5.59 -7.00
CA CYS A 22 6.49 6.52 -7.38
C CYS A 22 6.61 6.47 -8.90
N THR A 23 7.69 7.03 -9.45
CA THR A 23 7.82 7.24 -10.88
C THR A 23 7.54 5.99 -11.72
N VAL A 24 6.72 6.17 -12.74
CA VAL A 24 6.38 5.19 -13.77
C VAL A 24 6.89 5.74 -15.10
N ARG A 25 7.46 4.89 -15.94
CA ARG A 25 7.89 5.26 -17.28
C ARG A 25 6.94 4.62 -18.30
N GLY A 26 6.12 5.47 -18.94
CA GLY A 26 5.06 4.98 -19.81
C GLY A 26 4.06 4.16 -19.00
N ASP A 27 4.06 2.86 -19.20
CA ASP A 27 3.23 1.91 -18.47
C ASP A 27 4.06 0.91 -17.65
N GLN A 28 5.37 1.18 -17.48
CA GLN A 28 6.29 0.29 -16.78
C GLN A 28 6.78 0.91 -15.48
N PRO A 29 6.98 0.09 -14.43
CA PRO A 29 7.54 0.62 -13.20
C PRO A 29 9.04 0.91 -13.35
N THR A 30 9.50 1.94 -12.64
CA THR A 30 10.94 2.10 -12.43
C THR A 30 11.42 0.97 -11.51
N GLN A 31 12.74 0.78 -11.44
CA GLN A 31 13.29 -0.23 -10.54
C GLN A 31 12.87 0.01 -9.09
N LEU A 32 12.81 1.27 -8.69
CA LEU A 32 12.39 1.65 -7.35
C LEU A 32 10.96 1.18 -7.05
N LEU A 33 10.05 1.43 -7.97
CA LEU A 33 8.66 0.99 -7.82
C LEU A 33 8.55 -0.53 -7.87
N GLN A 34 9.33 -1.17 -8.74
CA GLN A 34 9.32 -2.64 -8.82
C GLN A 34 9.74 -3.27 -7.49
N THR A 35 10.72 -2.68 -6.81
CA THR A 35 11.14 -3.15 -5.48
C THR A 35 10.00 -3.08 -4.47
N ARG A 36 9.22 -2.00 -4.50
CA ARG A 36 8.03 -1.87 -3.64
C ARG A 36 6.99 -2.94 -3.96
N ILE A 37 6.75 -3.19 -5.25
CA ILE A 37 5.79 -4.21 -5.70
C ILE A 37 6.23 -5.59 -5.23
N ASP A 38 7.50 -5.93 -5.41
CA ASP A 38 8.05 -7.23 -5.02
C ASP A 38 7.89 -7.45 -3.51
N ARG A 39 8.22 -6.45 -2.72
CA ARG A 39 8.11 -6.54 -1.26
C ARG A 39 6.66 -6.68 -0.81
N ALA A 40 5.77 -5.92 -1.43
CA ALA A 40 4.35 -6.00 -1.11
C ALA A 40 3.78 -7.37 -1.46
N ALA A 41 4.15 -7.92 -2.61
CA ALA A 41 3.68 -9.25 -3.02
C ALA A 41 4.13 -10.32 -2.02
N GLN A 42 5.37 -10.23 -1.54
CA GLN A 42 5.91 -11.12 -0.53
C GLN A 42 5.08 -11.10 0.75
N TYR A 43 4.77 -9.89 1.23
CA TYR A 43 3.96 -9.70 2.42
C TYR A 43 2.54 -10.26 2.23
N LEU A 44 1.92 -9.94 1.09
CA LEU A 44 0.54 -10.35 0.82
C LEU A 44 0.39 -11.86 0.69
N LYS A 45 1.42 -12.56 0.20
CA LYS A 45 1.41 -14.02 0.14
C LYS A 45 1.46 -14.65 1.52
N LEU A 46 2.19 -14.01 2.45
CA LEU A 46 2.31 -14.50 3.82
C LEU A 46 1.09 -14.13 4.67
N HIS A 47 0.29 -13.18 4.23
CA HIS A 47 -0.86 -12.67 4.98
C HIS A 47 -2.11 -12.67 4.08
N PRO A 48 -2.75 -13.83 3.89
CA PRO A 48 -3.83 -13.95 2.90
C PRO A 48 -5.07 -13.12 3.19
N GLN A 49 -5.23 -12.63 4.43
CA GLN A 49 -6.37 -11.78 4.79
C GLN A 49 -6.11 -10.28 4.57
N THR A 50 -4.87 -9.91 4.30
CA THR A 50 -4.52 -8.51 4.08
C THR A 50 -4.96 -8.05 2.68
N ILE A 51 -5.57 -6.86 2.64
CA ILE A 51 -5.99 -6.22 1.40
C ILE A 51 -4.96 -5.15 1.04
N ALA A 52 -4.54 -5.14 -0.21
CA ALA A 52 -3.60 -4.15 -0.73
C ALA A 52 -4.35 -2.90 -1.18
N VAL A 53 -3.77 -1.74 -0.94
CA VAL A 53 -4.24 -0.47 -1.52
C VAL A 53 -3.11 0.08 -2.37
N ALA A 54 -3.28 0.00 -3.68
CA ALA A 54 -2.32 0.57 -4.63
C ALA A 54 -2.63 2.06 -4.81
N SER A 55 -1.66 2.92 -4.51
CA SER A 55 -1.90 4.37 -4.49
C SER A 55 -0.92 5.12 -5.39
N GLY A 56 -1.47 5.97 -6.22
CA GLY A 56 -0.71 6.88 -7.08
C GLY A 56 -1.40 7.17 -8.39
N GLY A 57 -1.35 8.43 -8.82
CA GLY A 57 -2.06 8.92 -10.00
C GLY A 57 -1.24 8.88 -11.28
N CYS A 58 -1.80 9.50 -12.31
CA CYS A 58 -1.16 9.67 -13.62
C CYS A 58 -1.07 11.17 -13.90
N PHE A 59 0.07 11.76 -13.56
CA PHE A 59 0.22 13.22 -13.62
C PHE A 59 1.59 13.67 -14.16
N ARG A 60 2.50 12.76 -14.44
CA ARG A 60 3.86 13.08 -14.90
C ARG A 60 3.93 13.01 -16.41
N ALA A 61 4.79 13.85 -17.00
CA ALA A 61 5.05 13.82 -18.43
C ALA A 61 5.54 12.43 -18.86
N GLY A 62 4.99 11.91 -19.95
CA GLY A 62 5.36 10.59 -20.47
C GLY A 62 4.72 9.41 -19.76
N GLN A 63 3.97 9.64 -18.71
CA GLN A 63 3.25 8.59 -18.01
C GLN A 63 1.98 8.22 -18.79
N GLN A 64 1.77 6.95 -19.05
CA GLN A 64 0.63 6.48 -19.84
C GLN A 64 -0.48 5.88 -18.97
N THR A 65 -0.16 5.50 -17.75
CA THR A 65 -1.12 4.89 -16.83
C THR A 65 -0.80 5.32 -15.41
N SER A 66 -1.76 5.17 -14.50
CA SER A 66 -1.55 5.57 -13.11
C SER A 66 -0.52 4.68 -12.43
N GLU A 67 0.14 5.22 -11.42
CA GLU A 67 1.05 4.45 -10.57
C GLU A 67 0.31 3.28 -9.93
N ALA A 68 -0.93 3.52 -9.50
CA ALA A 68 -1.77 2.49 -8.90
C ALA A 68 -2.03 1.34 -9.87
N ALA A 69 -2.29 1.63 -11.15
CA ALA A 69 -2.51 0.60 -12.15
C ALA A 69 -1.26 -0.23 -12.40
N VAL A 70 -0.09 0.38 -12.40
CA VAL A 70 1.18 -0.33 -12.55
C VAL A 70 1.42 -1.25 -11.35
N ILE A 71 1.12 -0.78 -10.15
CA ILE A 71 1.24 -1.59 -8.93
C ILE A 71 0.29 -2.80 -9.01
N GLN A 72 -0.96 -2.58 -9.39
CA GLN A 72 -1.94 -3.66 -9.54
C GLN A 72 -1.45 -4.71 -10.52
N LYS A 73 -1.00 -4.28 -11.69
CA LYS A 73 -0.50 -5.19 -12.72
C LYS A 73 0.69 -6.01 -12.20
N GLY A 74 1.61 -5.35 -11.49
CA GLY A 74 2.77 -6.01 -10.92
C GLY A 74 2.41 -7.03 -9.84
N LEU A 75 1.46 -6.70 -8.97
CA LEU A 75 1.00 -7.63 -7.93
C LEU A 75 0.28 -8.84 -8.55
N CYS A 76 -0.56 -8.60 -9.55
CA CYS A 76 -1.26 -9.70 -10.23
C CYS A 76 -0.27 -10.63 -10.93
N ALA A 77 0.79 -10.08 -11.54
CA ALA A 77 1.85 -10.88 -12.16
C ALA A 77 2.59 -11.74 -11.14
N LYS A 78 2.58 -11.36 -9.87
CA LYS A 78 3.18 -12.13 -8.77
C LYS A 78 2.19 -13.09 -8.12
N GLY A 79 0.98 -13.19 -8.63
CA GLY A 79 -0.02 -14.14 -8.14
C GLY A 79 -1.00 -13.60 -7.12
N ILE A 80 -1.03 -12.29 -6.88
CA ILE A 80 -2.01 -11.69 -5.98
C ILE A 80 -3.33 -11.49 -6.74
N ALA A 81 -4.43 -11.99 -6.18
CA ALA A 81 -5.73 -11.90 -6.81
C ALA A 81 -6.20 -10.44 -6.90
N PRO A 82 -6.79 -10.01 -8.03
CA PRO A 82 -7.23 -8.63 -8.19
C PRO A 82 -8.29 -8.20 -7.16
N GLU A 83 -9.07 -9.14 -6.63
CA GLU A 83 -10.08 -8.86 -5.60
C GLU A 83 -9.46 -8.38 -4.29
N ARG A 84 -8.18 -8.62 -4.09
CA ARG A 84 -7.44 -8.20 -2.91
C ARG A 84 -6.78 -6.84 -3.06
N ILE A 85 -6.99 -6.16 -4.19
CA ILE A 85 -6.27 -4.92 -4.51
C ILE A 85 -7.28 -3.79 -4.73
N LEU A 86 -7.23 -2.80 -3.84
CA LEU A 86 -7.98 -1.57 -4.00
C LEU A 86 -7.13 -0.55 -4.76
N ILE A 87 -7.76 0.28 -5.56
CA ILE A 87 -7.08 1.26 -6.41
C ILE A 87 -7.40 2.67 -5.93
N GLU A 88 -6.35 3.44 -5.64
CA GLU A 88 -6.42 4.88 -5.44
C GLU A 88 -5.52 5.52 -6.51
N ASP A 89 -6.09 6.13 -7.51
CA ASP A 89 -5.37 6.57 -8.71
C ASP A 89 -5.36 8.09 -8.93
N GLN A 90 -5.62 8.86 -7.88
CA GLN A 90 -5.67 10.32 -7.97
C GLN A 90 -4.53 11.04 -7.27
N ALA A 91 -3.80 10.37 -6.38
CA ALA A 91 -2.77 11.00 -5.58
C ALA A 91 -1.61 11.52 -6.44
N ARG A 92 -1.17 12.74 -6.15
CA ARG A 92 -0.08 13.41 -6.85
C ARG A 92 1.11 13.68 -5.93
N SER A 93 1.05 13.23 -4.70
CA SER A 93 2.11 13.43 -3.71
C SER A 93 1.99 12.36 -2.62
N THR A 94 3.04 12.22 -1.82
CA THR A 94 3.01 11.29 -0.69
C THR A 94 1.91 11.67 0.31
N ALA A 95 1.73 12.96 0.56
CA ALA A 95 0.65 13.41 1.44
C ALA A 95 -0.71 12.98 0.90
N GLU A 96 -0.94 13.13 -0.40
CA GLU A 96 -2.19 12.71 -1.02
C GLU A 96 -2.35 11.21 -1.04
N ASN A 97 -1.25 10.44 -1.18
CA ASN A 97 -1.33 8.98 -1.06
C ASN A 97 -2.03 8.60 0.25
N PHE A 98 -1.59 9.15 1.36
CA PHE A 98 -2.20 8.83 2.66
C PHE A 98 -3.61 9.40 2.82
N THR A 99 -3.82 10.66 2.44
CA THR A 99 -5.12 11.30 2.57
C THR A 99 -6.20 10.60 1.75
N LEU A 100 -5.89 10.31 0.49
CA LEU A 100 -6.86 9.69 -0.42
C LEU A 100 -7.06 8.21 -0.10
N CYS A 101 -6.01 7.50 0.34
CA CYS A 101 -6.19 6.14 0.82
C CYS A 101 -7.07 6.09 2.05
N LYS A 102 -6.89 7.03 2.98
CA LYS A 102 -7.76 7.10 4.15
C LYS A 102 -9.22 7.31 3.76
N HIS A 103 -9.49 8.24 2.83
CA HIS A 103 -10.85 8.46 2.34
C HIS A 103 -11.44 7.20 1.72
N LEU A 104 -10.66 6.49 0.94
CA LEU A 104 -11.08 5.23 0.33
C LEU A 104 -11.44 4.19 1.39
N LEU A 105 -10.61 4.04 2.41
CA LEU A 105 -10.83 3.08 3.48
C LEU A 105 -12.02 3.45 4.36
N GLU A 106 -12.20 4.74 4.66
CA GLU A 106 -13.33 5.22 5.45
C GLU A 106 -14.68 4.93 4.78
N SER A 107 -14.69 4.85 3.44
CA SER A 107 -15.89 4.56 2.69
C SER A 107 -16.24 3.07 2.68
N ARG A 108 -15.35 2.21 3.17
CA ARG A 108 -15.57 0.78 3.16
C ARG A 108 -16.37 0.32 4.36
N GLU A 109 -17.25 -0.64 4.14
CA GLU A 109 -17.97 -1.30 5.21
C GLU A 109 -16.98 -1.99 6.15
N GLY A 110 -17.18 -1.81 7.45
CA GLY A 110 -16.31 -2.42 8.45
C GLY A 110 -15.05 -1.62 8.77
N TRP A 111 -14.91 -0.42 8.22
CA TRP A 111 -13.78 0.44 8.58
C TRP A 111 -13.89 0.87 10.04
N ASP A 112 -12.77 0.81 10.75
CA ASP A 112 -12.65 1.23 12.15
C ASP A 112 -11.46 2.19 12.27
N GLU A 113 -11.68 3.33 12.92
CA GLU A 113 -10.64 4.35 13.12
C GLU A 113 -9.43 3.84 13.90
N THR A 114 -9.58 2.75 14.65
CA THR A 114 -8.48 2.14 15.39
C THR A 114 -7.70 1.12 14.56
N GLU A 115 -8.10 0.90 13.31
CA GLU A 115 -7.45 -0.04 12.41
C GLU A 115 -5.98 0.32 12.21
N THR A 116 -5.09 -0.66 12.35
CA THR A 116 -3.68 -0.47 12.06
C THR A 116 -3.42 -0.86 10.61
N ILE A 117 -2.78 0.03 9.87
CA ILE A 117 -2.39 -0.23 8.49
C ILE A 117 -0.87 -0.29 8.38
N ALA A 118 -0.39 -1.04 7.41
CA ALA A 118 1.02 -1.05 7.05
C ALA A 118 1.20 -0.31 5.73
N PHE A 119 2.40 0.12 5.45
CA PHE A 119 2.71 0.72 4.15
C PHE A 119 4.07 0.25 3.66
N VAL A 120 4.24 0.28 2.34
CA VAL A 120 5.49 -0.09 1.67
C VAL A 120 6.04 1.14 0.95
N THR A 121 7.26 1.50 1.25
CA THR A 121 8.01 2.55 0.58
C THR A 121 9.50 2.22 0.69
N ASN A 122 10.36 3.13 0.26
CA ASN A 122 11.80 2.94 0.38
C ASN A 122 12.30 3.49 1.70
N ASP A 123 13.42 2.96 2.20
CA ASP A 123 13.95 3.29 3.52
C ASP A 123 14.10 4.80 3.74
N PHE A 124 14.58 5.52 2.73
CA PHE A 124 14.81 6.96 2.84
C PHE A 124 13.53 7.80 2.94
N HIS A 125 12.36 7.20 2.70
CA HIS A 125 11.07 7.87 2.84
C HIS A 125 10.29 7.47 4.09
N VAL A 126 10.75 6.48 4.84
CA VAL A 126 9.96 5.92 5.96
C VAL A 126 9.62 6.97 7.01
N ALA A 127 10.59 7.75 7.47
CA ALA A 127 10.35 8.75 8.51
C ALA A 127 9.32 9.79 8.07
N ARG A 128 9.41 10.25 6.81
CA ARG A 128 8.46 11.22 6.26
C ARG A 128 7.06 10.61 6.16
N CYS A 129 6.98 9.37 5.72
CA CYS A 129 5.69 8.67 5.62
C CYS A 129 5.03 8.51 6.97
N LEU A 130 5.78 8.15 8.01
CA LEU A 130 5.25 8.03 9.36
C LEU A 130 4.66 9.35 9.85
N LYS A 131 5.36 10.46 9.59
CA LYS A 131 4.88 11.78 9.97
C LYS A 131 3.57 12.13 9.26
N ILE A 132 3.50 11.90 7.95
CA ILE A 132 2.30 12.18 7.16
C ILE A 132 1.13 11.30 7.61
N ALA A 133 1.38 10.02 7.86
CA ALA A 133 0.35 9.11 8.34
C ALA A 133 -0.20 9.58 9.69
N CYS A 134 0.66 10.02 10.59
CA CYS A 134 0.25 10.56 11.88
C CYS A 134 -0.65 11.79 11.69
N GLN A 135 -0.31 12.68 10.77
CA GLN A 135 -1.12 13.87 10.48
C GLN A 135 -2.52 13.50 9.96
N ASN A 136 -2.66 12.36 9.33
CA ASN A 136 -3.95 11.84 8.84
C ASN A 136 -4.65 10.95 9.86
N ARG A 137 -4.12 10.87 11.08
CA ARG A 137 -4.68 10.03 12.15
C ARG A 137 -4.78 8.56 11.76
N LEU A 138 -3.80 8.08 11.00
CA LEU A 138 -3.69 6.67 10.63
C LEU A 138 -2.72 5.97 11.58
N HIS A 139 -3.11 4.77 12.01
CA HIS A 139 -2.24 3.91 12.81
C HIS A 139 -1.45 3.03 11.85
N VAL A 140 -0.14 3.26 11.75
CA VAL A 140 0.72 2.56 10.78
C VAL A 140 1.84 1.79 11.47
N VAL A 141 2.31 0.77 10.79
CA VAL A 141 3.46 -0.04 11.19
C VAL A 141 4.42 -0.21 10.03
#